data_82586d5cd369bcb4ee92e7458b46cc41
#
_entry.id   82586d5cd369bcb4ee92e7458b46cc41
#
_cell.length_a   1.000
_cell.length_b   1.000
_cell.length_c   1.000
_cell.angle_alpha   90.00
_cell.angle_beta   90.00
_cell.angle_gamma   90.00
#
_symmetry.space_group_name_H-M   'P 1'
#
loop_
_entity.id
_entity.type
_entity.pdbx_description
1 polymer ?
#
loop_
_entity_poly.entity_id
_entity_poly.type
_entity_poly.pdbx_seq_one_letter_code
_entity_poly.pdbx_strand_id
1 'polypeptide(L)'
;MEGSQMESSPVKRSENKHKLSDKWVLWAHLPHNTDWSLKSYIKILEVSNVESVIALVNSLPEQMIKNCMLFFMKKGILPMWEDPKNCDGGCFSFKITNKNIPKVWKNLSYMLTGDSLTNNKKLLQTMNGITVSPKKSFCILKIWTSTLKYQNVKELNEVDDVSFQGCIFKKHKPGY
;
A
#
# COMPACT_ATOMS: atom_id res chain seq x y z
N MET A 1 5.28 -30.13 57.42
CA MET A 1 6.22 -29.49 56.50
C MET A 1 5.45 -29.12 55.25
N GLU A 2 4.97 -27.88 55.16
CA GLU A 2 4.21 -27.36 54.03
C GLU A 2 5.19 -26.79 53.02
N GLY A 3 5.19 -27.36 51.82
CA GLY A 3 5.95 -26.83 50.69
C GLY A 3 5.18 -25.77 49.92
N SER A 4 5.55 -24.52 50.12
CA SER A 4 4.99 -23.39 49.35
C SER A 4 5.45 -23.47 47.89
N GLN A 5 4.55 -23.71 46.98
CA GLN A 5 4.77 -23.53 45.53
C GLN A 5 4.61 -22.06 45.18
N MET A 6 5.73 -21.41 44.81
CA MET A 6 5.72 -20.11 44.19
C MET A 6 5.24 -20.23 42.72
N GLU A 7 4.02 -19.82 42.44
CA GLU A 7 3.54 -19.59 41.07
C GLU A 7 4.24 -18.34 40.53
N SER A 8 5.12 -18.53 39.56
CA SER A 8 5.68 -17.44 38.77
C SER A 8 4.68 -16.97 37.74
N SER A 9 4.09 -15.82 37.99
CA SER A 9 3.24 -15.13 37.02
C SER A 9 4.05 -14.80 35.75
N PRO A 10 3.50 -15.03 34.52
CA PRO A 10 4.20 -14.69 33.29
C PRO A 10 4.30 -13.18 33.15
N VAL A 11 5.53 -12.67 33.16
CA VAL A 11 5.83 -11.27 32.83
C VAL A 11 5.37 -11.01 31.41
N LYS A 12 4.25 -10.30 31.24
CA LYS A 12 3.84 -9.74 29.94
C LYS A 12 4.89 -8.72 29.54
N ARG A 13 5.84 -9.08 28.68
CA ARG A 13 6.67 -8.13 27.94
C ARG A 13 5.72 -7.30 27.08
N SER A 14 5.51 -6.06 27.44
CA SER A 14 4.93 -5.04 26.56
C SER A 14 5.96 -4.81 25.43
N GLU A 15 5.81 -5.50 24.31
CA GLU A 15 6.61 -5.23 23.13
C GLU A 15 6.31 -3.78 22.72
N ASN A 16 7.28 -2.89 22.89
CA ASN A 16 7.22 -1.51 22.39
C ASN A 16 7.22 -1.58 20.87
N LYS A 17 6.03 -1.56 20.26
CA LYS A 17 5.86 -1.55 18.80
C LYS A 17 6.26 -0.19 18.24
N HIS A 18 6.99 -0.19 17.13
CA HIS A 18 7.42 1.02 16.43
C HIS A 18 6.25 1.63 15.66
N LYS A 19 5.74 2.77 16.13
CA LYS A 19 4.61 3.46 15.51
C LYS A 19 4.99 4.01 14.13
N LEU A 20 4.06 3.93 13.19
CA LEU A 20 4.15 4.62 11.90
C LEU A 20 3.63 6.06 12.04
N SER A 21 4.02 6.93 11.10
CA SER A 21 3.50 8.30 10.97
C SER A 21 2.01 8.34 10.64
N ASP A 22 1.56 7.38 9.82
CA ASP A 22 0.16 7.21 9.41
C ASP A 22 -0.33 5.79 9.73
N LYS A 23 -1.64 5.61 9.74
CA LYS A 23 -2.28 4.28 9.74
C LYS A 23 -2.66 3.91 8.32
N TRP A 24 -2.53 2.63 7.99
CA TRP A 24 -2.74 2.11 6.65
C TRP A 24 -3.75 0.97 6.65
N VAL A 25 -4.50 0.85 5.57
CA VAL A 25 -5.50 -0.19 5.37
C VAL A 25 -5.21 -0.91 4.07
N LEU A 26 -5.08 -2.23 4.15
CA LEU A 26 -5.01 -3.09 2.97
C LEU A 26 -6.42 -3.50 2.57
N TRP A 27 -6.74 -3.29 1.29
CA TRP A 27 -7.98 -3.69 0.65
C TRP A 27 -7.68 -4.60 -0.54
N ALA A 28 -8.63 -5.47 -0.85
CA ALA A 28 -8.62 -6.27 -2.07
C ALA A 28 -9.92 -6.08 -2.85
N HIS A 29 -9.81 -6.17 -4.17
CA HIS A 29 -10.92 -6.36 -5.09
C HIS A 29 -10.69 -7.68 -5.84
N LEU A 30 -11.67 -8.58 -5.77
CA LEU A 30 -11.49 -9.93 -6.30
C LEU A 30 -11.43 -9.94 -7.83
N PRO A 31 -10.65 -10.87 -8.42
CA PRO A 31 -10.63 -11.05 -9.86
C PRO A 31 -12.03 -11.40 -10.38
N HIS A 32 -12.34 -10.93 -11.59
CA HIS A 32 -13.63 -11.15 -12.27
C HIS A 32 -14.86 -10.51 -11.60
N ASN A 33 -14.73 -9.82 -10.48
CA ASN A 33 -15.83 -9.03 -9.93
C ASN A 33 -16.03 -7.78 -10.78
N THR A 34 -17.24 -7.60 -11.33
CA THR A 34 -17.61 -6.45 -12.17
C THR A 34 -18.28 -5.33 -11.40
N ASP A 35 -18.61 -5.54 -10.13
CA ASP A 35 -19.10 -4.49 -9.23
C ASP A 35 -17.93 -3.62 -8.75
N TRP A 36 -18.00 -2.33 -9.02
CA TRP A 36 -17.02 -1.32 -8.56
C TRP A 36 -17.60 -0.39 -7.49
N SER A 37 -18.75 -0.75 -6.91
CA SER A 37 -19.25 -0.05 -5.72
C SER A 37 -18.36 -0.36 -4.51
N LEU A 38 -18.43 0.47 -3.47
CA LEU A 38 -17.63 0.27 -2.24
C LEU A 38 -17.85 -1.12 -1.61
N LYS A 39 -19.00 -1.75 -1.83
CA LYS A 39 -19.34 -3.08 -1.30
C LYS A 39 -18.44 -4.20 -1.86
N SER A 40 -17.86 -4.00 -3.04
CA SER A 40 -16.99 -4.99 -3.68
C SER A 40 -15.55 -4.98 -3.18
N TYR A 41 -15.15 -3.94 -2.43
CA TYR A 41 -13.83 -3.82 -1.85
C TYR A 41 -13.80 -4.47 -0.47
N ILE A 42 -12.91 -5.43 -0.30
CA ILE A 42 -12.76 -6.20 0.94
C ILE A 42 -11.65 -5.57 1.77
N LYS A 43 -12.00 -5.06 2.95
CA LYS A 43 -11.01 -4.62 3.93
C LYS A 43 -10.33 -5.84 4.56
N ILE A 44 -9.01 -5.96 4.37
CA ILE A 44 -8.23 -7.10 4.87
C ILE A 44 -7.73 -6.81 6.28
N LEU A 45 -6.95 -5.73 6.44
CA LEU A 45 -6.31 -5.41 7.72
C LEU A 45 -5.96 -3.92 7.79
N GLU A 46 -6.03 -3.37 8.99
CA GLU A 46 -5.49 -2.06 9.34
C GLU A 46 -4.20 -2.23 10.14
N VAL A 47 -3.17 -1.46 9.80
CA VAL A 47 -1.85 -1.48 10.45
C VAL A 47 -1.43 -0.07 10.88
N SER A 48 -0.72 0.03 12.00
CA SER A 48 -0.28 1.31 12.58
C SER A 48 1.15 1.27 13.16
N ASN A 49 1.85 0.16 12.99
CA ASN A 49 3.21 -0.05 13.47
C ASN A 49 4.01 -0.90 12.47
N VAL A 50 5.33 -0.80 12.55
CA VAL A 50 6.27 -1.46 11.64
C VAL A 50 6.11 -2.98 11.66
N GLU A 51 5.98 -3.58 12.84
CA GLU A 51 5.89 -5.03 13.03
C GLU A 51 4.64 -5.59 12.33
N SER A 52 3.52 -4.86 12.43
CA SER A 52 2.27 -5.27 11.78
C SER A 52 2.36 -5.15 10.25
N VAL A 53 3.07 -4.14 9.72
CA VAL A 53 3.32 -4.05 8.27
C VAL A 53 4.17 -5.22 7.79
N ILE A 54 5.26 -5.52 8.48
CA ILE A 54 6.15 -6.63 8.13
C ILE A 54 5.38 -7.96 8.14
N ALA A 55 4.60 -8.21 9.20
CA ALA A 55 3.78 -9.41 9.31
C ALA A 55 2.74 -9.50 8.17
N LEU A 56 2.01 -8.42 7.91
CA LEU A 56 1.01 -8.35 6.84
C LEU A 56 1.63 -8.65 5.48
N VAL A 57 2.67 -7.90 5.11
CA VAL A 57 3.29 -7.99 3.78
C VAL A 57 3.93 -9.37 3.54
N ASN A 58 4.54 -9.97 4.57
CA ASN A 58 5.14 -11.30 4.46
C ASN A 58 4.10 -12.43 4.47
N SER A 59 2.89 -12.20 4.99
CA SER A 59 1.82 -13.21 5.02
C SER A 59 1.00 -13.26 3.73
N LEU A 60 1.11 -12.26 2.85
CA LEU A 60 0.36 -12.23 1.60
C LEU A 60 0.85 -13.31 0.63
N PRO A 61 -0.02 -14.24 0.18
CA PRO A 61 0.35 -15.21 -0.83
C PRO A 61 0.71 -14.53 -2.15
N GLU A 62 1.78 -14.98 -2.82
CA GLU A 62 2.16 -14.45 -4.14
C GLU A 62 1.04 -14.52 -5.16
N GLN A 63 0.23 -15.57 -5.12
CA GLN A 63 -0.92 -15.73 -6.02
C GLN A 63 -1.96 -14.62 -5.81
N MET A 64 -2.15 -14.15 -4.59
CA MET A 64 -3.03 -13.04 -4.31
C MET A 64 -2.50 -11.74 -4.93
N ILE A 65 -1.19 -11.47 -4.78
CA ILE A 65 -0.56 -10.28 -5.35
C ILE A 65 -0.60 -10.30 -6.88
N LYS A 66 -0.47 -11.48 -7.50
CA LYS A 66 -0.47 -11.66 -8.95
C LYS A 66 -1.86 -11.63 -9.58
N ASN A 67 -2.92 -11.95 -8.84
CA ASN A 67 -4.26 -12.17 -9.40
C ASN A 67 -5.34 -11.22 -8.89
N CYS A 68 -5.20 -10.65 -7.69
CA CYS A 68 -6.18 -9.70 -7.14
C CYS A 68 -5.71 -8.25 -7.33
N MET A 69 -6.66 -7.33 -7.44
CA MET A 69 -6.32 -5.94 -7.22
C MET A 69 -6.15 -5.68 -5.73
N LEU A 70 -4.99 -5.17 -5.34
CA LEU A 70 -4.70 -4.78 -3.97
C LEU A 70 -4.54 -3.27 -3.87
N PHE A 71 -5.04 -2.72 -2.78
CA PHE A 71 -4.98 -1.29 -2.47
C PHE A 71 -4.46 -1.14 -1.05
N PHE A 72 -3.33 -0.47 -0.88
CA PHE A 72 -2.77 -0.17 0.43
C PHE A 72 -2.87 1.34 0.64
N MET A 73 -3.93 1.78 1.32
CA MET A 73 -4.35 3.18 1.39
C MET A 73 -4.20 3.72 2.81
N LYS A 74 -3.94 5.02 2.96
CA LYS A 74 -4.04 5.69 4.27
C LYS A 74 -5.41 5.46 4.88
N LYS A 75 -5.46 5.25 6.19
CA LYS A 75 -6.73 5.15 6.93
C LYS A 75 -7.59 6.38 6.69
N GLY A 76 -8.88 6.13 6.43
CA GLY A 76 -9.84 7.19 6.12
C GLY A 76 -9.80 7.69 4.68
N ILE A 77 -9.12 6.95 3.78
CA ILE A 77 -9.17 7.14 2.33
C ILE A 77 -9.65 5.83 1.72
N LEU A 78 -10.72 5.89 0.95
CA LEU A 78 -11.28 4.72 0.27
C LEU A 78 -10.42 4.33 -0.94
N PRO A 79 -10.39 3.04 -1.31
CA PRO A 79 -9.62 2.56 -2.46
C PRO A 79 -10.31 2.87 -3.80
N MET A 80 -10.82 4.07 -3.95
CA MET A 80 -11.61 4.54 -5.08
C MET A 80 -11.15 5.93 -5.48
N TRP A 81 -11.15 6.22 -6.79
CA TRP A 81 -10.77 7.56 -7.27
C TRP A 81 -11.82 8.63 -6.92
N GLU A 82 -13.08 8.21 -6.69
CA GLU A 82 -14.19 9.08 -6.32
C GLU A 82 -14.10 9.61 -4.87
N ASP A 83 -13.25 9.00 -4.03
CA ASP A 83 -13.01 9.52 -2.68
C ASP A 83 -12.59 11.00 -2.74
N PRO A 84 -13.20 11.90 -1.93
CA PRO A 84 -12.85 13.33 -1.94
C PRO A 84 -11.36 13.63 -1.79
N LYS A 85 -10.60 12.75 -1.11
CA LYS A 85 -9.15 12.89 -0.93
C LYS A 85 -8.34 12.40 -2.13
N ASN A 86 -8.96 11.67 -3.05
CA ASN A 86 -8.34 11.15 -4.27
C ASN A 86 -8.75 11.93 -5.50
N CYS A 87 -10.00 12.37 -5.57
CA CYS A 87 -10.65 12.79 -6.81
C CYS A 87 -9.95 13.96 -7.54
N ASP A 88 -9.32 14.87 -6.82
CA ASP A 88 -8.58 16.01 -7.41
C ASP A 88 -7.09 15.72 -7.63
N GLY A 89 -6.66 14.49 -7.34
CA GLY A 89 -5.30 14.03 -7.51
C GLY A 89 -5.08 13.20 -8.76
N GLY A 90 -4.03 12.39 -8.69
CA GLY A 90 -3.65 11.48 -9.75
C GLY A 90 -2.73 10.37 -9.24
N CYS A 91 -2.16 9.64 -10.17
CA CYS A 91 -1.24 8.56 -9.82
C CYS A 91 -0.08 8.45 -10.80
N PHE A 92 1.10 8.12 -10.25
CA PHE A 92 2.19 7.56 -11.04
C PHE A 92 1.85 6.13 -11.37
N SER A 93 1.93 5.75 -12.64
CA SER A 93 1.54 4.43 -13.14
C SER A 93 2.73 3.75 -13.80
N PHE A 94 3.07 2.55 -13.32
CA PHE A 94 4.20 1.77 -13.77
C PHE A 94 3.74 0.41 -14.28
N LYS A 95 4.39 -0.09 -15.33
CA LYS A 95 4.21 -1.44 -15.83
C LYS A 95 5.26 -2.34 -15.19
N ILE A 96 4.82 -3.37 -14.46
CA ILE A 96 5.69 -4.32 -13.75
C ILE A 96 5.45 -5.73 -14.32
N THR A 97 6.51 -6.48 -14.55
CA THR A 97 6.39 -7.88 -14.97
C THR A 97 5.79 -8.75 -13.87
N ASN A 98 5.00 -9.75 -14.22
CA ASN A 98 4.39 -10.66 -13.24
C ASN A 98 5.41 -11.36 -12.35
N LYS A 99 6.63 -11.59 -12.86
CA LYS A 99 7.74 -12.18 -12.10
C LYS A 99 8.17 -11.30 -10.93
N ASN A 100 8.23 -9.98 -11.16
CA ASN A 100 8.81 -9.02 -10.20
C ASN A 100 7.77 -8.45 -9.23
N ILE A 101 6.47 -8.58 -9.55
CA ILE A 101 5.43 -7.89 -8.78
C ILE A 101 5.39 -8.25 -7.28
N PRO A 102 5.62 -9.49 -6.82
CA PRO A 102 5.63 -9.78 -5.39
C PRO A 102 6.73 -9.02 -4.64
N LYS A 103 7.95 -8.97 -5.20
CA LYS A 103 9.08 -8.23 -4.63
C LYS A 103 8.82 -6.72 -4.65
N VAL A 104 8.34 -6.20 -5.78
CA VAL A 104 8.05 -4.76 -5.93
C VAL A 104 6.94 -4.32 -4.98
N TRP A 105 5.85 -5.10 -4.85
CA TRP A 105 4.77 -4.82 -3.90
C TRP A 105 5.28 -4.75 -2.46
N LYS A 106 6.11 -5.71 -2.06
CA LYS A 106 6.72 -5.76 -0.74
C LYS A 106 7.57 -4.52 -0.47
N ASN A 107 8.50 -4.19 -1.37
CA ASN A 107 9.40 -3.05 -1.22
C ASN A 107 8.63 -1.73 -1.17
N LEU A 108 7.66 -1.55 -2.07
CA LEU A 108 6.82 -0.35 -2.09
C LEU A 108 5.94 -0.21 -0.85
N SER A 109 5.42 -1.31 -0.33
CA SER A 109 4.66 -1.29 0.92
C SER A 109 5.51 -0.78 2.08
N TYR A 110 6.77 -1.21 2.16
CA TYR A 110 7.71 -0.72 3.18
C TYR A 110 8.08 0.75 2.97
N MET A 111 8.37 1.15 1.73
CA MET A 111 8.72 2.54 1.42
C MET A 111 7.54 3.48 1.66
N LEU A 112 6.31 3.08 1.34
CA LEU A 112 5.10 3.85 1.58
C LEU A 112 4.88 4.07 3.08
N THR A 113 4.89 3.00 3.86
CA THR A 113 4.59 3.06 5.30
C THR A 113 5.75 3.63 6.13
N GLY A 114 6.98 3.55 5.60
CA GLY A 114 8.20 4.10 6.20
C GLY A 114 8.57 5.49 5.71
N ASP A 115 7.65 6.20 5.01
CA ASP A 115 7.85 7.58 4.53
C ASP A 115 9.09 7.77 3.64
N SER A 116 9.47 6.75 2.87
CA SER A 116 10.69 6.76 2.06
C SER A 116 10.47 6.69 0.55
N LEU A 117 9.23 6.90 0.08
CA LEU A 117 8.95 6.94 -1.37
C LEU A 117 9.51 8.17 -2.08
N THR A 118 9.80 9.23 -1.33
CA THR A 118 10.37 10.47 -1.85
C THR A 118 11.09 11.24 -0.74
N ASN A 119 12.10 12.01 -1.11
CA ASN A 119 12.76 12.97 -0.21
C ASN A 119 12.04 14.33 -0.16
N ASN A 120 11.09 14.57 -1.06
CA ASN A 120 10.26 15.76 -1.06
C ASN A 120 9.12 15.63 -0.03
N LYS A 121 9.28 16.25 1.14
CA LYS A 121 8.30 16.20 2.24
C LYS A 121 6.90 16.67 1.82
N LYS A 122 6.79 17.63 0.91
CA LYS A 122 5.49 18.13 0.42
C LYS A 122 4.81 17.09 -0.48
N LEU A 123 5.56 16.43 -1.35
CA LEU A 123 5.04 15.32 -2.15
C LEU A 123 4.64 14.15 -1.25
N LEU A 124 5.47 13.79 -0.27
CA LEU A 124 5.21 12.69 0.67
C LEU A 124 3.86 12.86 1.37
N GLN A 125 3.53 14.07 1.83
CA GLN A 125 2.26 14.37 2.49
C GLN A 125 1.04 14.17 1.59
N THR A 126 1.21 14.22 0.28
CA THR A 126 0.13 14.01 -0.70
C THR A 126 -0.09 12.55 -1.08
N MET A 127 0.80 11.66 -0.69
CA MET A 127 0.70 10.24 -1.03
C MET A 127 -0.41 9.56 -0.23
N ASN A 128 -1.42 9.06 -0.92
CA ASN A 128 -2.60 8.44 -0.34
C ASN A 128 -2.52 6.92 -0.27
N GLY A 129 -1.69 6.31 -1.10
CA GLY A 129 -1.55 4.85 -1.12
C GLY A 129 -0.90 4.32 -2.39
N ILE A 130 -0.85 3.00 -2.47
CA ILE A 130 -0.38 2.26 -3.64
C ILE A 130 -1.40 1.21 -4.04
N THR A 131 -1.43 0.88 -5.32
CA THR A 131 -2.27 -0.21 -5.83
C THR A 131 -1.52 -1.06 -6.83
N VAL A 132 -1.87 -2.34 -6.88
CA VAL A 132 -1.49 -3.25 -7.94
C VAL A 132 -2.74 -3.76 -8.65
N SER A 133 -2.72 -3.70 -9.97
CA SER A 133 -3.80 -4.15 -10.84
C SER A 133 -3.26 -5.17 -11.84
N PRO A 134 -3.55 -6.47 -11.65
CA PRO A 134 -3.11 -7.51 -12.56
C PRO A 134 -3.72 -7.35 -13.96
N LYS A 135 -2.92 -7.64 -14.97
CA LYS A 135 -3.30 -7.78 -16.37
C LYS A 135 -2.88 -9.17 -16.88
N LYS A 136 -3.16 -9.49 -18.11
CA LYS A 136 -2.86 -10.83 -18.66
C LYS A 136 -1.39 -11.23 -18.52
N SER A 137 -0.44 -10.33 -18.81
CA SER A 137 1.00 -10.64 -18.86
C SER A 137 1.87 -9.71 -18.00
N PHE A 138 1.29 -8.76 -17.31
CA PHE A 138 1.97 -7.79 -16.45
C PHE A 138 1.00 -7.26 -15.40
N CYS A 139 1.50 -6.46 -14.46
CA CYS A 139 0.69 -5.70 -13.53
C CYS A 139 0.88 -4.20 -13.74
N ILE A 140 -0.15 -3.43 -13.47
CA ILE A 140 -0.03 -1.97 -13.33
C ILE A 140 0.05 -1.65 -11.84
N LEU A 141 1.16 -1.06 -11.48
CA LEU A 141 1.40 -0.51 -10.15
C LEU A 141 1.11 0.99 -10.18
N LYS A 142 0.43 1.51 -9.16
CA LYS A 142 0.16 2.95 -9.04
C LYS A 142 0.56 3.47 -7.67
N ILE A 143 1.12 4.67 -7.63
CA ILE A 143 1.31 5.48 -6.42
C ILE A 143 0.33 6.63 -6.50
N TRP A 144 -0.62 6.68 -5.58
CA TRP A 144 -1.72 7.64 -5.57
C TRP A 144 -1.34 8.90 -4.81
N THR A 145 -1.69 10.06 -5.39
CA THR A 145 -1.50 11.38 -4.77
C THR A 145 -2.81 12.16 -4.72
N SER A 146 -2.97 13.01 -3.71
CA SER A 146 -4.14 13.87 -3.53
C SER A 146 -4.11 15.14 -4.40
N THR A 147 -3.05 15.35 -5.19
CA THR A 147 -2.83 16.59 -5.95
C THR A 147 -2.22 16.33 -7.32
N LEU A 148 -2.43 17.24 -8.25
CA LEU A 148 -1.78 17.26 -9.56
C LEU A 148 -0.50 18.09 -9.59
N LYS A 149 -0.05 18.63 -8.45
CA LYS A 149 1.10 19.51 -8.38
C LYS A 149 2.42 18.82 -8.70
N TYR A 150 2.57 17.56 -8.27
CA TYR A 150 3.80 16.80 -8.39
C TYR A 150 3.58 15.66 -9.37
N GLN A 151 4.11 15.79 -10.59
CA GLN A 151 3.90 14.81 -11.67
C GLN A 151 5.22 14.26 -12.22
N ASN A 152 6.36 14.78 -11.71
CA ASN A 152 7.67 14.35 -12.17
C ASN A 152 8.08 13.08 -11.41
N VAL A 153 8.19 11.96 -12.14
CA VAL A 153 8.60 10.68 -11.55
C VAL A 153 9.99 10.72 -10.91
N LYS A 154 10.87 11.64 -11.36
CA LYS A 154 12.22 11.80 -10.78
C LYS A 154 12.21 12.35 -9.34
N GLU A 155 11.06 12.83 -8.86
CA GLU A 155 10.89 13.21 -7.45
C GLU A 155 10.68 12.00 -6.54
N LEU A 156 10.41 10.81 -7.10
CA LEU A 156 10.32 9.56 -6.36
C LEU A 156 11.72 8.96 -6.16
N ASN A 157 11.91 8.27 -5.04
CA ASN A 157 13.10 7.46 -4.83
C ASN A 157 13.02 6.19 -5.68
N GLU A 158 14.18 5.73 -6.15
CA GLU A 158 14.28 4.52 -6.94
C GLU A 158 13.79 3.29 -6.16
N VAL A 159 13.15 2.38 -6.87
CA VAL A 159 12.66 1.11 -6.36
C VAL A 159 13.19 0.01 -7.25
N ASP A 160 13.78 -1.01 -6.66
CA ASP A 160 14.29 -2.17 -7.40
C ASP A 160 13.20 -2.78 -8.29
N ASP A 161 13.58 -3.10 -9.53
CA ASP A 161 12.68 -3.69 -10.54
C ASP A 161 11.52 -2.77 -11.00
N VAL A 162 11.56 -1.47 -10.68
CA VAL A 162 10.62 -0.46 -11.17
C VAL A 162 11.36 0.50 -12.10
N SER A 163 11.03 0.48 -13.39
CA SER A 163 11.59 1.42 -14.36
C SER A 163 10.80 2.72 -14.35
N PHE A 164 11.50 3.84 -14.19
CA PHE A 164 10.91 5.17 -14.35
C PHE A 164 10.70 5.53 -15.82
N GLN A 165 11.42 4.87 -16.73
CA GLN A 165 11.18 4.99 -18.16
C GLN A 165 9.81 4.37 -18.48
N GLY A 166 8.93 5.13 -19.11
CA GLY A 166 7.56 4.70 -19.40
C GLY A 166 6.58 4.85 -18.24
N CYS A 167 7.00 5.46 -17.12
CA CYS A 167 6.03 5.91 -16.11
C CYS A 167 5.09 6.98 -16.71
N ILE A 168 3.81 6.83 -16.43
CA ILE A 168 2.78 7.78 -16.86
C ILE A 168 2.10 8.33 -15.61
N PHE A 169 2.07 9.67 -15.48
CA PHE A 169 1.20 10.31 -14.50
C PHE A 169 -0.20 10.48 -15.08
N LYS A 170 -1.23 9.96 -14.38
CA LYS A 170 -2.63 10.05 -14.81
C LYS A 170 -3.46 10.76 -13.75
N LYS A 171 -4.32 11.70 -14.19
CA LYS A 171 -5.36 12.29 -13.33
C LYS A 171 -6.37 11.21 -12.95
N HIS A 172 -6.94 11.31 -11.75
CA HIS A 172 -8.00 10.39 -11.32
C HIS A 172 -9.31 10.69 -12.03
N LYS A 173 -9.74 11.95 -12.06
CA LYS A 173 -10.91 12.37 -12.84
C LYS A 173 -10.63 12.25 -14.33
N PRO A 174 -11.52 11.60 -15.11
CA PRO A 174 -11.47 11.66 -16.57
C PRO A 174 -11.50 13.14 -17.01
N GLY A 175 -10.59 13.53 -17.91
CA GLY A 175 -10.73 14.81 -18.60
C GLY A 175 -11.90 14.70 -19.59
N TYR A 176 -12.88 15.57 -19.45
CA TYR A 176 -13.90 15.80 -20.46
C TYR A 176 -13.38 16.84 -21.45
#